data_b5b31c4866a23bcd1db4c0df7258829b
#
_entry.id   b5b31c4866a23bcd1db4c0df7258829b
#
_cell.length_a   1.000
_cell.length_b   1.000
_cell.length_c   1.000
_cell.angle_alpha   90.00
_cell.angle_beta   90.00
_cell.angle_gamma   90.00
#
_symmetry.space_group_name_H-M   'P 1'
#
loop_
_entity.id
_entity.type
_entity.pdbx_description
1 polymer ?
#
loop_
_entity_poly.entity_id
_entity_poly.type
_entity_poly.pdbx_seq_one_letter_code
_entity_poly.pdbx_strand_id
1 'polypeptide(L)'
;MRRAIAALCAGVFAAAAVQAKEVKLLNVSYDPTRELYQAVNPVFAAHWKGQTGDDVVIKQSHGGSSKQARSIMDGLEADVATLGIASDIDALHEHGDLLPENWQTRLPSDSTPYTSTIVLLVKKGNPKGIKDWADLVKPGVAVITPNPKTSAGARWNFLAAWAYALKANANDEAKARAWIGQLYKNVPVLDTGARGATLTFAQRGLGDVLIAWENEAHLALKEFGEQFEIVLPSSSILAQPPVAVIDKNAKKHDTEKVAEAYLKFLYAPEAQEIIAQNFFRPIDTTVAARHAKDFPKIELATIAQFGGWKAAQPKFFAEGGVFDQIYQPGKP
;
A
#
# COMPACT_ATOMS: atom_id res chain seq x y z
N MET A 1 -58.79 4.24 65.72
CA MET A 1 -58.15 5.06 64.65
C MET A 1 -56.72 4.67 64.48
N ARG A 2 -56.39 3.81 63.48
CA ARG A 2 -55.00 3.36 63.16
C ARG A 2 -54.61 4.11 61.87
N ARG A 3 -53.59 4.95 61.91
CA ARG A 3 -52.98 5.63 60.77
C ARG A 3 -51.90 4.73 60.22
N ALA A 4 -52.07 4.26 58.99
CA ALA A 4 -51.05 3.57 58.21
C ALA A 4 -50.13 4.63 57.57
N ILE A 5 -48.82 4.54 57.82
CA ILE A 5 -47.79 5.36 57.18
C ILE A 5 -47.27 4.49 56.05
N ALA A 6 -47.53 4.91 54.80
CA ALA A 6 -46.94 4.31 53.61
C ALA A 6 -45.52 4.96 53.39
N ALA A 7 -44.44 4.17 53.53
CA ALA A 7 -43.10 4.56 53.20
C ALA A 7 -42.90 4.39 51.70
N LEU A 8 -42.68 5.49 50.99
CA LEU A 8 -42.33 5.55 49.58
C LEU A 8 -40.82 5.37 49.44
N CYS A 9 -40.36 4.15 49.06
CA CYS A 9 -38.96 3.93 48.71
C CYS A 9 -38.69 4.46 47.30
N ALA A 10 -38.09 5.64 47.18
CA ALA A 10 -37.57 6.14 45.92
C ALA A 10 -36.25 5.43 45.62
N GLY A 11 -36.26 4.46 44.68
CA GLY A 11 -35.05 3.85 44.17
C GLY A 11 -34.30 4.84 43.29
N VAL A 12 -33.16 5.32 43.77
CA VAL A 12 -32.22 6.10 42.95
C VAL A 12 -31.45 5.11 42.04
N PHE A 13 -31.85 5.05 40.80
CA PHE A 13 -31.02 4.42 39.75
C PHE A 13 -29.83 5.35 39.48
N ALA A 14 -28.69 5.04 40.08
CA ALA A 14 -27.42 5.64 39.70
C ALA A 14 -27.05 5.07 38.32
N ALA A 15 -27.34 5.82 37.25
CA ALA A 15 -26.76 5.54 35.95
C ALA A 15 -25.25 5.81 36.08
N ALA A 16 -24.45 4.75 36.16
CA ALA A 16 -22.99 4.86 36.04
C ALA A 16 -22.72 5.47 34.66
N ALA A 17 -22.28 6.72 34.62
CA ALA A 17 -21.75 7.32 33.42
C ALA A 17 -20.51 6.50 33.03
N VAL A 18 -20.61 5.71 31.95
CA VAL A 18 -19.45 5.07 31.35
C VAL A 18 -18.58 6.20 30.84
N GLN A 19 -17.45 6.40 31.49
CA GLN A 19 -16.49 7.43 31.11
C GLN A 19 -15.86 6.97 29.78
N ALA A 20 -16.01 7.77 28.72
CA ALA A 20 -15.41 7.52 27.43
C ALA A 20 -13.89 7.34 27.59
N LYS A 21 -13.35 6.23 27.09
CA LYS A 21 -11.90 5.94 27.08
C LYS A 21 -11.30 6.52 25.80
N GLU A 22 -10.15 7.19 25.90
CA GLU A 22 -9.34 7.54 24.73
C GLU A 22 -8.38 6.38 24.45
N VAL A 23 -8.53 5.76 23.27
CA VAL A 23 -7.66 4.69 22.79
C VAL A 23 -6.69 5.26 21.75
N LYS A 24 -5.40 4.90 21.84
CA LYS A 24 -4.39 5.31 20.86
C LYS A 24 -3.99 4.10 20.02
N LEU A 25 -4.11 4.23 18.70
CA LEU A 25 -3.75 3.21 17.73
C LEU A 25 -2.59 3.73 16.86
N LEU A 26 -1.53 2.93 16.67
CA LEU A 26 -0.47 3.23 15.71
C LEU A 26 -0.63 2.37 14.46
N ASN A 27 -0.91 3.02 13.33
CA ASN A 27 -0.89 2.41 12.00
C ASN A 27 0.47 2.69 11.33
N VAL A 28 1.23 1.63 11.09
CA VAL A 28 2.48 1.70 10.32
C VAL A 28 2.18 1.28 8.88
N SER A 29 2.39 2.21 7.95
CA SER A 29 1.97 2.10 6.55
C SER A 29 3.11 2.41 5.57
N TYR A 30 2.87 2.22 4.28
CA TYR A 30 3.81 2.55 3.22
C TYR A 30 3.41 3.85 2.48
N ASP A 31 4.37 4.45 1.76
CA ASP A 31 4.26 5.82 1.23
C ASP A 31 2.96 6.11 0.44
N PRO A 32 2.52 5.28 -0.52
CA PRO A 32 1.35 5.58 -1.35
C PRO A 32 0.01 5.74 -0.62
N THR A 33 -0.09 5.28 0.63
CA THR A 33 -1.35 5.29 1.40
C THR A 33 -1.51 6.48 2.35
N ARG A 34 -0.58 7.43 2.34
CA ARG A 34 -0.58 8.58 3.26
C ARG A 34 -1.91 9.33 3.24
N GLU A 35 -2.33 9.76 2.07
CA GLU A 35 -3.54 10.54 1.85
C GLU A 35 -4.79 9.70 2.12
N LEU A 36 -4.77 8.42 1.75
CA LEU A 36 -5.85 7.48 2.02
C LEU A 36 -6.14 7.40 3.53
N TYR A 37 -5.12 7.14 4.35
CA TYR A 37 -5.34 6.99 5.79
C TYR A 37 -5.62 8.32 6.49
N GLN A 38 -5.15 9.46 5.95
CA GLN A 38 -5.58 10.78 6.42
C GLN A 38 -7.10 10.99 6.21
N ALA A 39 -7.66 10.43 5.14
CA ALA A 39 -9.09 10.51 4.88
C ALA A 39 -9.91 9.45 5.66
N VAL A 40 -9.41 8.23 5.79
CA VAL A 40 -10.11 7.13 6.49
C VAL A 40 -10.18 7.33 8.00
N ASN A 41 -9.09 7.79 8.62
CA ASN A 41 -8.97 7.82 10.08
C ASN A 41 -10.04 8.64 10.80
N PRO A 42 -10.39 9.87 10.38
CA PRO A 42 -11.45 10.63 11.06
C PRO A 42 -12.82 9.98 10.91
N VAL A 43 -13.09 9.33 9.79
CA VAL A 43 -14.35 8.63 9.54
C VAL A 43 -14.46 7.39 10.42
N PHE A 44 -13.39 6.59 10.49
CA PHE A 44 -13.34 5.46 11.42
C PHE A 44 -13.47 5.90 12.89
N ALA A 45 -12.80 6.98 13.30
CA ALA A 45 -12.90 7.49 14.67
C ALA A 45 -14.34 7.88 15.04
N ALA A 46 -15.06 8.54 14.13
CA ALA A 46 -16.48 8.84 14.32
C ALA A 46 -17.35 7.58 14.38
N HIS A 47 -17.10 6.62 13.49
CA HIS A 47 -17.77 5.32 13.45
C HIS A 47 -17.57 4.55 14.76
N TRP A 48 -16.33 4.44 15.23
CA TRP A 48 -15.98 3.77 16.49
C TRP A 48 -16.65 4.41 17.70
N LYS A 49 -16.60 5.74 17.78
CA LYS A 49 -17.27 6.50 18.84
C LYS A 49 -18.77 6.28 18.84
N GLY A 50 -19.39 6.26 17.66
CA GLY A 50 -20.83 6.00 17.53
C GLY A 50 -21.25 4.62 18.00
N GLN A 51 -20.37 3.61 17.90
CA GLN A 51 -20.65 2.24 18.30
C GLN A 51 -20.32 1.97 19.77
N THR A 52 -19.26 2.57 20.32
CA THR A 52 -18.72 2.18 21.63
C THR A 52 -18.81 3.28 22.67
N GLY A 53 -18.95 4.52 22.25
CA GLY A 53 -18.81 5.70 23.10
C GLY A 53 -17.38 6.15 23.33
N ASP A 54 -16.37 5.34 22.96
CA ASP A 54 -14.94 5.61 23.17
C ASP A 54 -14.35 6.44 22.04
N ASP A 55 -13.40 7.31 22.38
CA ASP A 55 -12.60 8.05 21.41
C ASP A 55 -11.39 7.23 20.97
N VAL A 56 -11.04 7.29 19.67
CA VAL A 56 -9.81 6.71 19.15
C VAL A 56 -8.96 7.74 18.42
N VAL A 57 -7.67 7.79 18.74
CA VAL A 57 -6.67 8.61 18.07
C VAL A 57 -5.74 7.71 17.29
N ILE A 58 -5.79 7.79 15.96
CA ILE A 58 -4.97 6.97 15.07
C ILE A 58 -3.75 7.75 14.64
N LYS A 59 -2.58 7.33 15.14
CA LYS A 59 -1.28 7.84 14.70
C LYS A 59 -0.80 7.04 13.49
N GLN A 60 0.00 7.70 12.65
CA GLN A 60 0.52 7.10 11.43
C GLN A 60 2.04 7.23 11.33
N SER A 61 2.67 6.17 10.80
CA SER A 61 4.05 6.21 10.30
C SER A 61 4.05 5.77 8.85
N HIS A 62 4.68 6.54 7.97
CA HIS A 62 4.77 6.25 6.54
C HIS A 62 6.22 6.21 6.06
N GLY A 63 6.51 5.34 5.11
CA GLY A 63 7.82 5.19 4.51
C GLY A 63 7.86 4.05 3.50
N GLY A 64 9.03 3.67 3.03
CA GLY A 64 9.17 2.46 2.22
C GLY A 64 8.73 1.22 3.01
N SER A 65 7.90 0.36 2.42
CA SER A 65 7.21 -0.74 3.11
C SER A 65 8.17 -1.67 3.89
N SER A 66 9.25 -2.14 3.24
CA SER A 66 10.22 -3.03 3.89
C SER A 66 11.03 -2.30 4.99
N LYS A 67 11.23 -0.98 4.85
CA LYS A 67 11.82 -0.17 5.92
C LYS A 67 10.86 -0.08 7.11
N GLN A 68 9.57 0.08 6.87
CA GLN A 68 8.54 0.11 7.92
C GLN A 68 8.43 -1.25 8.64
N ALA A 69 8.43 -2.37 7.90
CA ALA A 69 8.45 -3.70 8.49
C ALA A 69 9.68 -3.88 9.40
N ARG A 70 10.86 -3.46 8.94
CA ARG A 70 12.08 -3.49 9.77
C ARG A 70 11.94 -2.64 11.02
N SER A 71 11.40 -1.43 10.92
CA SER A 71 11.19 -0.56 12.08
C SER A 71 10.30 -1.22 13.13
N ILE A 72 9.26 -1.96 12.71
CA ILE A 72 8.40 -2.72 13.64
C ILE A 72 9.21 -3.84 14.30
N MET A 73 10.00 -4.60 13.55
CA MET A 73 10.88 -5.65 14.12
C MET A 73 11.93 -5.09 15.08
N ASP A 74 12.43 -3.88 14.79
CA ASP A 74 13.41 -3.17 15.61
C ASP A 74 12.77 -2.47 16.85
N GLY A 75 11.47 -2.66 17.08
CA GLY A 75 10.78 -2.20 18.30
C GLY A 75 9.81 -1.02 18.12
N LEU A 76 9.46 -0.62 16.91
CA LEU A 76 8.35 0.31 16.71
C LEU A 76 7.02 -0.42 17.00
N GLU A 77 6.40 -0.06 18.11
CA GLU A 77 5.22 -0.73 18.65
C GLU A 77 3.93 -0.37 17.86
N ALA A 78 3.85 -0.82 16.61
CA ALA A 78 2.66 -0.68 15.79
C ALA A 78 1.54 -1.61 16.28
N ASP A 79 0.30 -1.12 16.30
CA ASP A 79 -0.89 -1.94 16.55
C ASP A 79 -1.38 -2.62 15.27
N VAL A 80 -1.26 -1.92 14.15
CA VAL A 80 -1.59 -2.45 12.82
C VAL A 80 -0.50 -2.12 11.81
N ALA A 81 -0.27 -3.04 10.88
CA ALA A 81 0.57 -2.86 9.71
C ALA A 81 -0.29 -2.86 8.45
N THR A 82 -0.15 -1.81 7.62
CA THR A 82 -0.83 -1.68 6.34
C THR A 82 0.25 -1.49 5.28
N LEU A 83 0.89 -2.59 4.89
CA LEU A 83 2.12 -2.60 4.10
C LEU A 83 1.86 -2.87 2.61
N GLY A 84 2.88 -2.72 1.79
CA GLY A 84 2.74 -2.79 0.33
C GLY A 84 2.81 -4.20 -0.26
N ILE A 85 3.33 -5.19 0.47
CA ILE A 85 3.50 -6.59 0.02
C ILE A 85 3.37 -7.57 1.19
N ALA A 86 2.87 -8.78 0.91
CA ALA A 86 2.66 -9.79 1.94
C ALA A 86 3.97 -10.24 2.60
N SER A 87 5.08 -10.35 1.86
CA SER A 87 6.37 -10.75 2.43
C SER A 87 6.93 -9.78 3.47
N ASP A 88 6.51 -8.51 3.48
CA ASP A 88 6.89 -7.59 4.54
C ASP A 88 6.11 -7.86 5.84
N ILE A 89 4.87 -8.37 5.75
CA ILE A 89 4.10 -8.81 6.92
C ILE A 89 4.54 -10.21 7.36
N ASP A 90 4.83 -11.12 6.41
CA ASP A 90 5.39 -12.44 6.72
C ASP A 90 6.67 -12.31 7.57
N ALA A 91 7.53 -11.33 7.25
CA ALA A 91 8.74 -11.08 8.04
C ALA A 91 8.47 -10.70 9.50
N LEU A 92 7.33 -10.06 9.80
CA LEU A 92 6.92 -9.73 11.18
C LEU A 92 6.54 -10.98 11.97
N HIS A 93 6.02 -12.02 11.30
CA HIS A 93 5.83 -13.35 11.89
C HIS A 93 7.17 -14.09 12.01
N GLU A 94 7.88 -14.27 10.90
CA GLU A 94 9.05 -15.14 10.80
C GLU A 94 10.23 -14.68 11.69
N HIS A 95 10.43 -13.39 11.82
CA HIS A 95 11.58 -12.80 12.54
C HIS A 95 11.22 -12.07 13.81
N GLY A 96 9.96 -11.71 14.02
CA GLY A 96 9.49 -10.93 15.15
C GLY A 96 8.55 -11.67 16.09
N ASP A 97 7.94 -12.76 15.63
CA ASP A 97 6.86 -13.46 16.36
C ASP A 97 5.78 -12.47 16.86
N LEU A 98 5.43 -11.49 15.97
CA LEU A 98 4.57 -10.36 16.33
C LEU A 98 3.09 -10.61 16.01
N LEU A 99 2.80 -11.54 15.09
CA LEU A 99 1.48 -11.94 14.65
C LEU A 99 1.50 -13.41 14.18
N PRO A 100 0.34 -14.10 14.11
CA PRO A 100 0.28 -15.51 13.73
C PRO A 100 0.53 -15.73 12.23
N GLU A 101 1.01 -16.92 11.85
CA GLU A 101 1.29 -17.30 10.46
C GLU A 101 0.06 -17.15 9.54
N ASN A 102 -1.13 -17.42 10.07
CA ASN A 102 -2.39 -17.34 9.30
C ASN A 102 -2.98 -15.93 9.18
N TRP A 103 -2.20 -14.88 9.44
CA TRP A 103 -2.64 -13.48 9.42
C TRP A 103 -3.41 -13.11 8.14
N GLN A 104 -2.97 -13.65 7.00
CA GLN A 104 -3.51 -13.32 5.69
C GLN A 104 -4.97 -13.79 5.49
N THR A 105 -5.39 -14.85 6.19
CA THR A 105 -6.74 -15.41 6.08
C THR A 105 -7.74 -14.78 7.06
N ARG A 106 -7.31 -13.81 7.88
CA ARG A 106 -8.15 -13.20 8.93
C ARG A 106 -9.16 -12.18 8.39
N LEU A 107 -8.91 -11.62 7.23
CA LEU A 107 -9.77 -10.64 6.56
C LEU A 107 -10.04 -11.07 5.10
N PRO A 108 -11.10 -10.55 4.47
CA PRO A 108 -11.45 -10.88 3.08
C PRO A 108 -10.32 -10.57 2.09
N SER A 109 -10.35 -11.25 0.93
CA SER A 109 -9.40 -11.01 -0.18
C SER A 109 -7.93 -11.13 0.25
N ASP A 110 -7.60 -12.15 1.05
CA ASP A 110 -6.26 -12.36 1.60
C ASP A 110 -5.73 -11.13 2.36
N SER A 111 -6.60 -10.55 3.20
CA SER A 111 -6.34 -9.33 3.97
C SER A 111 -5.97 -8.12 3.11
N THR A 112 -6.51 -8.03 1.89
CA THR A 112 -6.25 -6.95 0.92
C THR A 112 -7.51 -6.12 0.70
N PRO A 113 -7.69 -4.97 1.38
CA PRO A 113 -8.93 -4.18 1.31
C PRO A 113 -9.06 -3.33 0.05
N TYR A 114 -8.01 -3.16 -0.72
CA TYR A 114 -7.96 -2.42 -1.99
C TYR A 114 -6.80 -2.93 -2.85
N THR A 115 -6.83 -2.61 -4.13
CA THR A 115 -5.77 -2.94 -5.07
C THR A 115 -5.28 -1.70 -5.81
N SER A 116 -4.20 -1.85 -6.56
CA SER A 116 -3.68 -0.83 -7.47
C SER A 116 -2.99 -1.51 -8.65
N THR A 117 -2.43 -0.71 -9.53
CA THR A 117 -1.60 -1.20 -10.63
C THR A 117 -0.46 -0.22 -10.91
N ILE A 118 0.41 -0.57 -11.84
CA ILE A 118 1.55 0.25 -12.24
C ILE A 118 1.23 0.93 -13.56
N VAL A 119 1.49 2.22 -13.61
CA VAL A 119 1.32 3.09 -14.79
C VAL A 119 2.62 3.87 -15.04
N LEU A 120 2.68 4.57 -16.16
CA LEU A 120 3.81 5.43 -16.53
C LEU A 120 3.36 6.88 -16.43
N LEU A 121 4.04 7.69 -15.63
CA LEU A 121 3.81 9.13 -15.55
C LEU A 121 4.88 9.84 -16.40
N VAL A 122 4.46 10.66 -17.34
CA VAL A 122 5.34 11.38 -18.24
C VAL A 122 5.11 12.90 -18.15
N LYS A 123 6.06 13.70 -18.59
CA LYS A 123 5.89 15.15 -18.70
C LYS A 123 4.82 15.48 -19.75
N LYS A 124 4.11 16.59 -19.56
CA LYS A 124 3.06 17.04 -20.48
C LYS A 124 3.55 17.10 -21.95
N GLY A 125 2.70 16.63 -22.85
CA GLY A 125 3.02 16.51 -24.27
C GLY A 125 3.95 15.36 -24.60
N ASN A 126 4.35 14.55 -23.60
CA ASN A 126 5.12 13.32 -23.77
C ASN A 126 6.33 13.48 -24.72
N PRO A 127 7.32 14.33 -24.41
CA PRO A 127 8.38 14.71 -25.36
C PRO A 127 9.21 13.53 -25.87
N LYS A 128 9.26 12.43 -25.11
CA LYS A 128 9.98 11.20 -25.49
C LYS A 128 9.11 10.18 -26.24
N GLY A 129 7.82 10.49 -26.43
CA GLY A 129 6.89 9.60 -27.12
C GLY A 129 6.71 8.24 -26.43
N ILE A 130 6.75 8.21 -25.09
CA ILE A 130 6.59 6.98 -24.28
C ILE A 130 5.15 6.51 -24.41
N LYS A 131 4.96 5.28 -24.92
CA LYS A 131 3.63 4.65 -25.08
C LYS A 131 3.50 3.36 -24.31
N ASP A 132 4.61 2.67 -24.06
CA ASP A 132 4.62 1.37 -23.41
C ASP A 132 6.00 1.07 -22.79
N TRP A 133 6.10 -0.05 -22.10
CA TRP A 133 7.32 -0.56 -21.49
C TRP A 133 8.52 -0.62 -22.45
N ALA A 134 8.29 -1.00 -23.72
CA ALA A 134 9.36 -1.06 -24.73
C ALA A 134 10.10 0.28 -24.92
N ASP A 135 9.43 1.39 -24.68
CA ASP A 135 10.04 2.70 -24.82
C ASP A 135 11.04 3.03 -23.70
N LEU A 136 10.91 2.37 -22.55
CA LEU A 136 11.74 2.62 -21.37
C LEU A 136 13.20 2.15 -21.53
N VAL A 137 13.45 1.25 -22.48
CA VAL A 137 14.81 0.75 -22.77
C VAL A 137 15.49 1.48 -23.95
N LYS A 138 14.82 2.47 -24.55
CA LYS A 138 15.37 3.26 -25.63
C LYS A 138 16.55 4.12 -25.16
N PRO A 139 17.60 4.31 -25.97
CA PRO A 139 18.67 5.22 -25.63
C PRO A 139 18.16 6.65 -25.38
N GLY A 140 18.68 7.30 -24.35
CA GLY A 140 18.36 8.67 -23.99
C GLY A 140 17.00 8.86 -23.30
N VAL A 141 16.32 7.77 -22.88
CA VAL A 141 15.18 7.82 -21.97
C VAL A 141 15.67 7.64 -20.55
N ALA A 142 15.40 8.61 -19.68
CA ALA A 142 15.73 8.54 -18.26
C ALA A 142 14.50 8.10 -17.45
N VAL A 143 14.60 6.95 -16.80
CA VAL A 143 13.51 6.31 -16.04
C VAL A 143 13.69 6.56 -14.56
N ILE A 144 12.64 7.00 -13.88
CA ILE A 144 12.61 7.15 -12.42
C ILE A 144 11.78 6.01 -11.83
N THR A 145 12.31 5.34 -10.83
CA THR A 145 11.64 4.31 -10.02
C THR A 145 12.32 4.20 -8.66
N PRO A 146 11.61 3.84 -7.59
CA PRO A 146 12.27 3.66 -6.29
C PRO A 146 13.08 2.35 -6.23
N ASN A 147 13.80 2.18 -5.12
CA ASN A 147 14.70 1.03 -4.90
C ASN A 147 13.92 -0.22 -4.42
N PRO A 148 13.97 -1.35 -5.13
CA PRO A 148 13.32 -2.59 -4.71
C PRO A 148 13.83 -3.19 -3.40
N LYS A 149 15.01 -2.78 -2.91
CA LYS A 149 15.54 -3.23 -1.61
C LYS A 149 14.81 -2.59 -0.42
N THR A 150 14.15 -1.45 -0.62
CA THR A 150 13.53 -0.66 0.46
C THR A 150 12.05 -0.36 0.24
N SER A 151 11.57 -0.47 -1.01
CA SER A 151 10.23 -0.08 -1.43
C SER A 151 9.45 -1.26 -2.01
N ALA A 152 8.31 -1.59 -1.41
CA ALA A 152 7.36 -2.53 -2.00
C ALA A 152 6.82 -2.01 -3.34
N GLY A 153 6.60 -0.69 -3.46
CA GLY A 153 6.19 -0.08 -4.72
C GLY A 153 7.17 -0.39 -5.85
N ALA A 154 8.46 -0.31 -5.57
CA ALA A 154 9.50 -0.65 -6.53
C ALA A 154 9.51 -2.15 -6.90
N ARG A 155 9.18 -3.05 -5.96
CA ARG A 155 9.05 -4.48 -6.26
C ARG A 155 7.89 -4.76 -7.20
N TRP A 156 6.75 -4.10 -7.00
CA TRP A 156 5.63 -4.17 -7.93
C TRP A 156 6.00 -3.57 -9.31
N ASN A 157 6.71 -2.44 -9.36
CA ASN A 157 7.22 -1.84 -10.60
C ASN A 157 8.11 -2.83 -11.36
N PHE A 158 9.04 -3.46 -10.64
CA PHE A 158 9.96 -4.46 -11.20
C PHE A 158 9.20 -5.67 -11.76
N LEU A 159 8.25 -6.22 -10.99
CA LEU A 159 7.48 -7.40 -11.42
C LEU A 159 6.53 -7.08 -12.58
N ALA A 160 5.97 -5.86 -12.65
CA ALA A 160 5.19 -5.41 -13.81
C ALA A 160 6.04 -5.38 -15.08
N ALA A 161 7.22 -4.77 -14.99
CA ALA A 161 8.18 -4.72 -16.10
C ALA A 161 8.67 -6.13 -16.48
N TRP A 162 8.91 -7.01 -15.48
CA TRP A 162 9.31 -8.40 -15.72
C TRP A 162 8.23 -9.21 -16.42
N ALA A 163 6.96 -9.07 -16.01
CA ALA A 163 5.83 -9.73 -16.66
C ALA A 163 5.71 -9.31 -18.14
N TYR A 164 5.83 -8.01 -18.40
CA TYR A 164 5.89 -7.51 -19.76
C TYR A 164 7.05 -8.11 -20.56
N ALA A 165 8.27 -8.12 -19.98
CA ALA A 165 9.45 -8.65 -20.64
C ALA A 165 9.34 -10.16 -20.95
N LEU A 166 8.77 -10.96 -20.04
CA LEU A 166 8.47 -12.37 -20.29
C LEU A 166 7.52 -12.54 -21.47
N LYS A 167 6.39 -11.81 -21.46
CA LYS A 167 5.40 -11.87 -22.53
C LYS A 167 6.00 -11.47 -23.88
N ALA A 168 6.77 -10.39 -23.92
CA ALA A 168 7.42 -9.89 -25.13
C ALA A 168 8.52 -10.84 -25.69
N ASN A 169 9.05 -11.73 -24.86
CA ASN A 169 10.12 -12.66 -25.20
C ASN A 169 9.67 -14.14 -25.14
N ALA A 170 8.39 -14.43 -25.37
CA ALA A 170 7.85 -15.80 -25.39
C ALA A 170 8.20 -16.62 -24.12
N ASN A 171 8.17 -15.98 -22.95
CA ASN A 171 8.49 -16.52 -21.63
C ASN A 171 9.96 -16.97 -21.45
N ASP A 172 10.88 -16.44 -22.24
CA ASP A 172 12.31 -16.64 -22.07
C ASP A 172 12.84 -15.77 -20.92
N GLU A 173 13.12 -16.37 -19.76
CA GLU A 173 13.61 -15.67 -18.58
C GLU A 173 14.97 -14.99 -18.79
N ALA A 174 15.87 -15.57 -19.60
CA ALA A 174 17.18 -14.98 -19.86
C ALA A 174 17.05 -13.67 -20.67
N LYS A 175 16.18 -13.66 -21.65
CA LYS A 175 15.85 -12.45 -22.43
C LYS A 175 15.12 -11.41 -21.60
N ALA A 176 14.15 -11.84 -20.77
CA ALA A 176 13.46 -10.95 -19.85
C ALA A 176 14.45 -10.27 -18.89
N ARG A 177 15.37 -11.05 -18.31
CA ARG A 177 16.44 -10.52 -17.44
C ARG A 177 17.33 -9.51 -18.16
N ALA A 178 17.78 -9.82 -19.38
CA ALA A 178 18.59 -8.92 -20.17
C ALA A 178 17.85 -7.59 -20.46
N TRP A 179 16.55 -7.69 -20.77
CA TRP A 179 15.69 -6.52 -21.01
C TRP A 179 15.55 -5.65 -19.76
N ILE A 180 15.28 -6.25 -18.59
CA ILE A 180 15.23 -5.52 -17.31
C ILE A 180 16.59 -4.87 -16.99
N GLY A 181 17.70 -5.55 -17.30
CA GLY A 181 19.03 -4.97 -17.18
C GLY A 181 19.19 -3.68 -18.00
N GLN A 182 18.63 -3.66 -19.20
CA GLN A 182 18.62 -2.46 -20.04
C GLN A 182 17.73 -1.34 -19.47
N LEU A 183 16.56 -1.70 -18.94
CA LEU A 183 15.69 -0.75 -18.26
C LEU A 183 16.44 -0.06 -17.09
N TYR A 184 17.10 -0.84 -16.23
CA TYR A 184 17.83 -0.28 -15.08
C TYR A 184 19.10 0.49 -15.44
N LYS A 185 19.68 0.31 -16.63
CA LYS A 185 20.73 1.21 -17.17
C LYS A 185 20.19 2.61 -17.43
N ASN A 186 18.92 2.75 -17.70
CA ASN A 186 18.23 4.03 -17.91
C ASN A 186 17.72 4.66 -16.60
N VAL A 187 17.99 4.03 -15.43
CA VAL A 187 17.58 4.54 -14.11
C VAL A 187 18.76 5.28 -13.45
N PRO A 188 18.77 6.62 -13.46
CA PRO A 188 19.89 7.40 -12.95
C PRO A 188 19.94 7.45 -11.41
N VAL A 189 18.81 7.25 -10.73
CA VAL A 189 18.69 7.33 -9.28
C VAL A 189 17.61 6.37 -8.77
N LEU A 190 17.86 5.77 -7.60
CA LEU A 190 16.91 4.92 -6.87
C LEU A 190 16.58 5.56 -5.52
N ASP A 191 15.42 6.18 -5.44
CA ASP A 191 14.89 6.73 -4.18
C ASP A 191 14.46 5.60 -3.22
N THR A 192 14.46 5.86 -1.92
CA THR A 192 14.15 4.86 -0.89
C THR A 192 12.68 4.41 -0.86
N GLY A 193 11.76 5.18 -1.46
CA GLY A 193 10.33 4.91 -1.50
C GLY A 193 9.63 5.60 -2.67
N ALA A 194 8.37 5.24 -2.90
CA ALA A 194 7.57 5.74 -4.02
C ALA A 194 7.43 7.26 -3.99
N ARG A 195 7.14 7.86 -2.82
CA ARG A 195 7.02 9.32 -2.68
C ARG A 195 8.33 10.04 -3.02
N GLY A 196 9.48 9.50 -2.63
CA GLY A 196 10.80 10.04 -3.01
C GLY A 196 10.98 10.07 -4.52
N ALA A 197 10.64 8.97 -5.22
CA ALA A 197 10.71 8.89 -6.67
C ALA A 197 9.75 9.89 -7.36
N THR A 198 8.53 10.03 -6.84
CA THR A 198 7.58 11.04 -7.34
C THR A 198 8.13 12.45 -7.18
N LEU A 199 8.72 12.80 -6.04
CA LEU A 199 9.33 14.12 -5.82
C LEU A 199 10.57 14.35 -6.70
N THR A 200 11.39 13.33 -6.90
CA THR A 200 12.55 13.40 -7.82
C THR A 200 12.09 13.68 -9.24
N PHE A 201 11.03 13.03 -9.71
CA PHE A 201 10.46 13.25 -11.04
C PHE A 201 9.72 14.59 -11.14
N ALA A 202 8.76 14.84 -10.23
CA ALA A 202 7.82 15.94 -10.36
C ALA A 202 8.39 17.30 -9.89
N GLN A 203 9.08 17.33 -8.75
CA GLN A 203 9.61 18.59 -8.19
C GLN A 203 11.00 18.90 -8.67
N ARG A 204 11.91 17.90 -8.73
CA ARG A 204 13.28 18.10 -9.16
C ARG A 204 13.44 18.07 -10.69
N GLY A 205 12.39 17.65 -11.41
CA GLY A 205 12.34 17.60 -12.86
C GLY A 205 13.25 16.53 -13.50
N LEU A 206 13.77 15.59 -12.70
CA LEU A 206 14.67 14.53 -13.16
C LEU A 206 13.88 13.43 -13.87
N GLY A 207 14.46 12.89 -14.94
CA GLY A 207 13.88 11.82 -15.73
C GLY A 207 12.85 12.27 -16.77
N ASP A 208 12.52 11.36 -17.64
CA ASP A 208 11.55 11.51 -18.73
C ASP A 208 10.23 10.78 -18.42
N VAL A 209 10.31 9.71 -17.63
CA VAL A 209 9.20 8.87 -17.22
C VAL A 209 9.39 8.37 -15.79
N LEU A 210 8.33 8.37 -15.00
CA LEU A 210 8.26 7.72 -13.70
C LEU A 210 7.41 6.45 -13.82
N ILE A 211 7.96 5.31 -13.43
CA ILE A 211 7.18 4.09 -13.20
C ILE A 211 6.51 4.26 -11.83
N ALA A 212 5.20 4.45 -11.84
CA ALA A 212 4.43 4.83 -10.65
C ALA A 212 3.27 3.87 -10.37
N TRP A 213 2.88 3.83 -9.10
CA TRP A 213 1.56 3.31 -8.76
C TRP A 213 0.47 4.25 -9.31
N GLU A 214 -0.66 3.66 -9.71
CA GLU A 214 -1.78 4.39 -10.30
C GLU A 214 -2.25 5.55 -9.40
N ASN A 215 -2.43 5.30 -8.10
CA ASN A 215 -2.81 6.33 -7.15
C ASN A 215 -1.76 7.45 -7.00
N GLU A 216 -0.45 7.12 -6.98
CA GLU A 216 0.62 8.13 -6.91
C GLU A 216 0.63 9.00 -8.18
N ALA A 217 0.39 8.41 -9.35
CA ALA A 217 0.31 9.16 -10.59
C ALA A 217 -0.88 10.14 -10.59
N HIS A 218 -2.05 9.71 -10.14
CA HIS A 218 -3.22 10.58 -9.99
C HIS A 218 -3.01 11.68 -8.94
N LEU A 219 -2.38 11.36 -7.81
CA LEU A 219 -2.03 12.35 -6.80
C LEU A 219 -1.03 13.39 -7.35
N ALA A 220 -0.04 12.97 -8.16
CA ALA A 220 0.87 13.88 -8.81
C ALA A 220 0.14 14.83 -9.78
N LEU A 221 -0.83 14.34 -10.56
CA LEU A 221 -1.67 15.20 -11.40
C LEU A 221 -2.47 16.20 -10.55
N LYS A 222 -3.01 15.77 -9.42
CA LYS A 222 -3.76 16.63 -8.50
C LYS A 222 -2.88 17.71 -7.85
N GLU A 223 -1.65 17.35 -7.46
CA GLU A 223 -0.73 18.24 -6.75
C GLU A 223 -0.01 19.22 -7.70
N PHE A 224 0.44 18.72 -8.87
CA PHE A 224 1.26 19.50 -9.79
C PHE A 224 0.50 19.99 -11.04
N GLY A 225 -0.81 19.68 -11.13
CA GLY A 225 -1.65 20.13 -12.22
C GLY A 225 -1.29 19.51 -13.57
N GLU A 226 -1.49 20.29 -14.63
CA GLU A 226 -1.29 19.84 -16.01
C GLU A 226 0.18 19.71 -16.47
N GLN A 227 1.11 19.45 -15.56
CA GLN A 227 2.52 19.28 -15.91
C GLN A 227 2.87 17.87 -16.36
N PHE A 228 1.98 16.91 -16.11
CA PHE A 228 2.20 15.49 -16.38
C PHE A 228 1.00 14.84 -17.07
N GLU A 229 1.25 13.65 -17.61
CA GLU A 229 0.25 12.81 -18.25
C GLU A 229 0.48 11.36 -17.83
N ILE A 230 -0.63 10.63 -17.62
CA ILE A 230 -0.57 9.19 -17.32
C ILE A 230 -0.63 8.44 -18.65
N VAL A 231 0.34 7.58 -18.87
CA VAL A 231 0.36 6.62 -19.99
C VAL A 231 0.05 5.24 -19.41
N LEU A 232 -1.01 4.61 -19.92
CA LEU A 232 -1.36 3.24 -19.56
C LEU A 232 -0.53 2.29 -20.41
N PRO A 233 0.31 1.44 -19.82
CA PRO A 233 1.07 0.45 -20.58
C PRO A 233 0.14 -0.67 -21.10
N SER A 234 0.58 -1.42 -22.09
CA SER A 234 -0.18 -2.54 -22.68
C SER A 234 -0.54 -3.64 -21.68
N SER A 235 0.29 -3.81 -20.65
CA SER A 235 0.07 -4.73 -19.53
C SER A 235 0.74 -4.21 -18.27
N SER A 236 0.25 -4.64 -17.11
CA SER A 236 0.79 -4.27 -15.81
C SER A 236 0.66 -5.43 -14.82
N ILE A 237 0.63 -5.15 -13.52
CA ILE A 237 0.47 -6.14 -12.46
C ILE A 237 -0.63 -5.70 -11.49
N LEU A 238 -1.40 -6.67 -10.97
CA LEU A 238 -2.34 -6.45 -9.88
C LEU A 238 -1.56 -6.32 -8.57
N ALA A 239 -1.41 -5.10 -8.10
CA ALA A 239 -0.79 -4.83 -6.80
C ALA A 239 -1.83 -5.01 -5.69
N GLN A 240 -1.53 -5.87 -4.73
CA GLN A 240 -2.41 -6.29 -3.64
C GLN A 240 -1.74 -5.99 -2.29
N PRO A 241 -1.83 -4.74 -1.79
CA PRO A 241 -1.23 -4.36 -0.51
C PRO A 241 -2.07 -4.89 0.66
N PRO A 242 -1.47 -5.74 1.52
CA PRO A 242 -2.18 -6.36 2.63
C PRO A 242 -2.17 -5.52 3.90
N VAL A 243 -3.08 -5.87 4.81
CA VAL A 243 -3.18 -5.29 6.14
C VAL A 243 -3.22 -6.38 7.22
N ALA A 244 -2.64 -6.11 8.39
CA ALA A 244 -2.64 -7.05 9.51
C ALA A 244 -2.64 -6.33 10.87
N VAL A 245 -3.29 -6.93 11.87
CA VAL A 245 -3.10 -6.58 13.27
C VAL A 245 -1.75 -7.12 13.73
N ILE A 246 -1.00 -6.34 14.49
CA ILE A 246 0.22 -6.77 15.15
C ILE A 246 -0.16 -7.25 16.56
N ASP A 247 -0.59 -8.52 16.64
CA ASP A 247 -1.26 -9.09 17.81
C ASP A 247 -0.49 -8.88 19.12
N LYS A 248 0.82 -9.06 19.10
CA LYS A 248 1.65 -8.89 20.30
C LYS A 248 1.63 -7.47 20.86
N ASN A 249 1.69 -6.47 19.97
CA ASN A 249 1.65 -5.08 20.35
C ASN A 249 0.24 -4.64 20.72
N ALA A 250 -0.77 -5.02 19.91
CA ALA A 250 -2.16 -4.71 20.18
C ALA A 250 -2.61 -5.26 21.55
N LYS A 251 -2.19 -6.49 21.90
CA LYS A 251 -2.42 -7.09 23.23
C LYS A 251 -1.71 -6.31 24.33
N LYS A 252 -0.47 -5.90 24.12
CA LYS A 252 0.29 -5.08 25.07
C LYS A 252 -0.37 -3.75 25.37
N HIS A 253 -1.00 -3.13 24.36
CA HIS A 253 -1.64 -1.82 24.44
C HIS A 253 -3.13 -1.87 24.81
N ASP A 254 -3.73 -3.07 24.94
CA ASP A 254 -5.19 -3.25 25.08
C ASP A 254 -5.98 -2.62 23.91
N THR A 255 -5.44 -2.78 22.69
CA THR A 255 -6.00 -2.20 21.45
C THR A 255 -6.54 -3.25 20.46
N GLU A 256 -6.56 -4.55 20.80
CA GLU A 256 -6.93 -5.65 19.90
C GLU A 256 -8.28 -5.42 19.22
N LYS A 257 -9.31 -5.05 20.01
CA LYS A 257 -10.67 -4.82 19.50
C LYS A 257 -10.75 -3.66 18.51
N VAL A 258 -10.11 -2.55 18.83
CA VAL A 258 -10.13 -1.37 17.95
C VAL A 258 -9.24 -1.58 16.73
N ALA A 259 -8.11 -2.28 16.86
CA ALA A 259 -7.24 -2.64 15.74
C ALA A 259 -7.95 -3.54 14.72
N GLU A 260 -8.65 -4.58 15.20
CA GLU A 260 -9.48 -5.43 14.34
C GLU A 260 -10.63 -4.66 13.69
N ALA A 261 -11.34 -3.82 14.45
CA ALA A 261 -12.43 -3.01 13.94
C ALA A 261 -11.94 -2.02 12.87
N TYR A 262 -10.76 -1.42 13.08
CA TYR A 262 -10.14 -0.50 12.12
C TYR A 262 -9.84 -1.18 10.79
N LEU A 263 -9.24 -2.37 10.81
CA LEU A 263 -8.95 -3.08 9.57
C LEU A 263 -10.22 -3.62 8.90
N LYS A 264 -11.21 -4.09 9.67
CA LYS A 264 -12.51 -4.50 9.14
C LYS A 264 -13.27 -3.34 8.49
N PHE A 265 -13.15 -2.13 9.05
CA PHE A 265 -13.77 -0.94 8.50
C PHE A 265 -13.30 -0.62 7.07
N LEU A 266 -12.06 -0.96 6.71
CA LEU A 266 -11.55 -0.77 5.34
C LEU A 266 -12.38 -1.52 4.28
N TYR A 267 -13.14 -2.54 4.67
CA TYR A 267 -14.02 -3.29 3.80
C TYR A 267 -15.47 -2.78 3.77
N ALA A 268 -15.81 -1.83 4.64
CA ALA A 268 -17.14 -1.21 4.65
C ALA A 268 -17.34 -0.31 3.42
N PRO A 269 -18.57 -0.24 2.86
CA PRO A 269 -18.85 0.58 1.67
C PRO A 269 -18.39 2.03 1.79
N GLU A 270 -18.50 2.63 2.98
CA GLU A 270 -18.06 3.98 3.27
C GLU A 270 -16.53 4.14 3.10
N ALA A 271 -15.75 3.20 3.65
CA ALA A 271 -14.30 3.20 3.50
C ALA A 271 -13.89 2.88 2.06
N GLN A 272 -14.60 1.99 1.37
CA GLN A 272 -14.35 1.65 -0.03
C GLN A 272 -14.58 2.86 -0.95
N GLU A 273 -15.54 3.73 -0.64
CA GLU A 273 -15.73 5.00 -1.35
C GLU A 273 -14.54 5.94 -1.16
N ILE A 274 -14.03 6.06 0.08
CA ILE A 274 -12.81 6.84 0.38
C ILE A 274 -11.59 6.27 -0.34
N ILE A 275 -11.48 4.93 -0.40
CA ILE A 275 -10.42 4.22 -1.12
C ILE A 275 -10.44 4.61 -2.60
N ALA A 276 -11.61 4.57 -3.26
CA ALA A 276 -11.75 4.97 -4.65
C ALA A 276 -11.41 6.45 -4.89
N GLN A 277 -11.86 7.35 -4.01
CA GLN A 277 -11.58 8.79 -4.07
C GLN A 277 -10.09 9.12 -3.89
N ASN A 278 -9.32 8.20 -3.28
CA ASN A 278 -7.86 8.27 -3.17
C ASN A 278 -7.14 7.44 -4.25
N PHE A 279 -7.84 7.12 -5.34
CA PHE A 279 -7.32 6.45 -6.53
C PHE A 279 -6.77 5.05 -6.30
N PHE A 280 -7.19 4.37 -5.23
CA PHE A 280 -7.04 2.93 -5.09
C PHE A 280 -8.26 2.22 -5.66
N ARG A 281 -8.06 1.07 -6.29
CA ARG A 281 -9.12 0.25 -6.85
C ARG A 281 -9.88 -0.45 -5.73
N PRO A 282 -11.15 -0.09 -5.47
CA PRO A 282 -11.94 -0.71 -4.42
C PRO A 282 -12.26 -2.16 -4.77
N ILE A 283 -12.41 -3.01 -3.73
CA ILE A 283 -12.85 -4.40 -3.90
C ILE A 283 -14.37 -4.55 -3.81
N ASP A 284 -15.08 -3.58 -3.24
CA ASP A 284 -16.53 -3.54 -3.29
C ASP A 284 -17.01 -3.30 -4.74
N THR A 285 -17.76 -4.26 -5.29
CA THR A 285 -18.17 -4.25 -6.69
C THR A 285 -19.12 -3.09 -7.02
N THR A 286 -19.92 -2.65 -6.05
CA THR A 286 -20.85 -1.53 -6.23
C THR A 286 -20.10 -0.21 -6.29
N VAL A 287 -19.13 -0.03 -5.40
CA VAL A 287 -18.24 1.13 -5.42
C VAL A 287 -17.39 1.13 -6.69
N ALA A 288 -16.79 -0.01 -7.04
CA ALA A 288 -15.99 -0.17 -8.25
C ALA A 288 -16.77 0.20 -9.52
N ALA A 289 -18.05 -0.17 -9.60
CA ALA A 289 -18.89 0.20 -10.73
C ALA A 289 -19.13 1.73 -10.85
N ARG A 290 -19.28 2.43 -9.71
CA ARG A 290 -19.42 3.90 -9.71
C ARG A 290 -18.17 4.63 -10.17
N HIS A 291 -17.00 4.08 -9.85
CA HIS A 291 -15.69 4.65 -10.17
C HIS A 291 -15.03 4.02 -11.42
N ALA A 292 -15.77 3.27 -12.22
CA ALA A 292 -15.21 2.52 -13.38
C ALA A 292 -14.46 3.38 -14.41
N LYS A 293 -14.80 4.67 -14.54
CA LYS A 293 -14.10 5.60 -15.45
C LYS A 293 -12.75 6.07 -14.91
N ASP A 294 -12.54 6.00 -13.59
CA ASP A 294 -11.29 6.41 -12.97
C ASP A 294 -10.24 5.28 -13.00
N PHE A 295 -10.71 4.03 -13.24
CA PHE A 295 -9.89 2.83 -13.25
C PHE A 295 -10.00 2.08 -14.58
N PRO A 296 -9.29 2.51 -15.62
CA PRO A 296 -9.34 1.89 -16.92
C PRO A 296 -8.91 0.42 -16.87
N LYS A 297 -9.52 -0.39 -17.72
CA LYS A 297 -9.15 -1.80 -17.86
C LYS A 297 -7.76 -1.91 -18.49
N ILE A 298 -6.91 -2.70 -17.87
CA ILE A 298 -5.57 -3.02 -18.33
C ILE A 298 -5.33 -4.52 -18.10
N GLU A 299 -4.54 -5.15 -18.94
CA GLU A 299 -4.14 -6.54 -18.75
C GLU A 299 -3.20 -6.64 -17.53
N LEU A 300 -3.55 -7.45 -16.53
CA LEU A 300 -2.82 -7.53 -15.29
C LEU A 300 -2.22 -8.93 -15.09
N ALA A 301 -0.91 -8.99 -14.93
CA ALA A 301 -0.25 -10.12 -14.31
C ALA A 301 -0.62 -10.18 -12.81
N THR A 302 -0.43 -11.32 -12.18
CA THR A 302 -0.66 -11.48 -10.73
C THR A 302 0.60 -12.03 -10.08
N ILE A 303 0.74 -11.81 -8.77
CA ILE A 303 1.86 -12.38 -8.01
C ILE A 303 1.88 -13.91 -8.04
N ALA A 304 0.74 -14.56 -8.27
CA ALA A 304 0.64 -16.01 -8.43
C ALA A 304 1.46 -16.53 -9.62
N GLN A 305 1.58 -15.75 -10.71
CA GLN A 305 2.40 -16.10 -11.87
C GLN A 305 3.92 -16.18 -11.53
N PHE A 306 4.31 -15.60 -10.40
CA PHE A 306 5.68 -15.62 -9.86
C PHE A 306 5.85 -16.61 -8.70
N GLY A 307 4.83 -17.47 -8.45
CA GLY A 307 4.80 -18.42 -7.34
C GLY A 307 4.44 -17.79 -5.99
N GLY A 308 3.80 -16.61 -6.00
CA GLY A 308 3.49 -15.84 -4.81
C GLY A 308 4.72 -15.11 -4.23
N TRP A 309 4.52 -14.33 -3.16
CA TRP A 309 5.61 -13.59 -2.53
C TRP A 309 6.67 -14.50 -1.90
N LYS A 310 6.31 -15.69 -1.40
CA LYS A 310 7.26 -16.68 -0.86
C LYS A 310 8.32 -17.12 -1.89
N ALA A 311 7.96 -17.18 -3.19
CA ALA A 311 8.90 -17.50 -4.26
C ALA A 311 9.53 -16.25 -4.88
N ALA A 312 8.75 -15.20 -5.10
CA ALA A 312 9.21 -13.97 -5.76
C ALA A 312 10.25 -13.21 -4.93
N GLN A 313 10.03 -13.10 -3.62
CA GLN A 313 10.93 -12.35 -2.73
C GLN A 313 12.38 -12.89 -2.74
N PRO A 314 12.65 -14.18 -2.49
CA PRO A 314 14.01 -14.70 -2.53
C PRO A 314 14.59 -14.71 -3.94
N LYS A 315 13.80 -14.99 -4.98
CA LYS A 315 14.28 -15.01 -6.38
C LYS A 315 14.75 -13.64 -6.85
N PHE A 316 13.96 -12.61 -6.61
CA PHE A 316 14.19 -11.30 -7.24
C PHE A 316 14.85 -10.27 -6.32
N PHE A 317 14.57 -10.26 -5.02
CA PHE A 317 14.86 -9.11 -4.15
C PHE A 317 15.70 -9.42 -2.92
N ALA A 318 15.93 -10.70 -2.56
CA ALA A 318 16.87 -11.07 -1.52
C ALA A 318 18.29 -10.67 -1.89
N GLU A 319 19.21 -10.74 -0.95
CA GLU A 319 20.63 -10.53 -1.21
C GLU A 319 21.13 -11.53 -2.24
N GLY A 320 21.84 -11.05 -3.27
CA GLY A 320 22.27 -11.84 -4.41
C GLY A 320 21.16 -12.25 -5.39
N GLY A 321 19.92 -11.82 -5.17
CA GLY A 321 18.79 -12.06 -6.08
C GLY A 321 18.94 -11.39 -7.44
N VAL A 322 17.97 -11.60 -8.32
CA VAL A 322 18.01 -11.11 -9.71
C VAL A 322 18.27 -9.60 -9.79
N PHE A 323 17.63 -8.80 -8.89
CA PHE A 323 17.84 -7.35 -8.87
C PHE A 323 19.31 -6.99 -8.62
N ASP A 324 19.97 -7.59 -7.62
CA ASP A 324 21.37 -7.30 -7.28
C ASP A 324 22.33 -7.70 -8.40
N GLN A 325 21.97 -8.73 -9.18
CA GLN A 325 22.77 -9.18 -10.31
C GLN A 325 22.61 -8.30 -11.56
N ILE A 326 21.47 -7.59 -11.68
CA ILE A 326 21.18 -6.67 -12.79
C ILE A 326 21.71 -5.27 -12.49
N TYR A 327 21.42 -4.76 -11.30
CA TYR A 327 21.75 -3.41 -10.88
C TYR A 327 23.05 -3.40 -10.07
N GLN A 328 24.14 -3.03 -10.72
CA GLN A 328 25.46 -2.90 -10.10
C GLN A 328 25.90 -1.42 -10.21
N PRO A 329 25.61 -0.58 -9.21
CA PRO A 329 26.02 0.83 -9.28
C PRO A 329 27.54 0.94 -9.39
N GLY A 330 28.01 1.75 -10.37
CA GLY A 330 29.41 2.01 -10.59
C GLY A 330 30.18 0.99 -11.45
N LYS A 331 29.53 -0.03 -12.02
CA LYS A 331 30.12 -0.80 -13.11
C LYS A 331 29.61 -0.28 -14.45
N PRO A 332 30.50 0.00 -15.40
CA PRO A 332 30.14 0.50 -16.73
C PRO A 332 29.33 -0.51 -17.53
#